data_82f7fec795ceddb401290e336f123e8e
#
_entry.id   82f7fec795ceddb401290e336f123e8e
#
_cell.length_a   1.000
_cell.length_b   1.000
_cell.length_c   1.000
_cell.angle_alpha   90.00
_cell.angle_beta   90.00
_cell.angle_gamma   90.00
#
_symmetry.space_group_name_H-M   'P 1'
#
loop_
_entity.id
_entity.type
_entity.pdbx_description
1 polymer ?
#
loop_
_entity_poly.entity_id
_entity_poly.type
_entity_poly.pdbx_seq_one_letter_code
_entity_poly.pdbx_strand_id
1 'polypeptide(L)'
;IKELGPILSHPDMRVRQEAQFELVRRYEPPTSSVVKVLSGAFNVSALDELTRVAQDRNQDQTARLHAIWGLGQLVPEYRDTAEILKGLLYDSEPEIVSQSARVLADRGVVGYYSDYLKLMQDPNLRIRFFGIKWLWKTLEVGFQEVQHSEDTKTLVNLRQNAPVFNVLSDNRGQDKYLQHACVMALMQINDLAGLVEAAGNESDDIRLGAVLALRRLERQEISVFLKDKNHDIVVEAARAINDVPIEGAQQQLAQLIQRANLPEPALSRAINAQYRLGNTENAAYLISFAQDEGAKETLRVQAILMLAKWANPPRRDSITGLWRPQQPRDFRSAAVPLRLALGKLLNDVP
;
A
#
# COMPACT_ATOMS: atom_id res chain seq x y z
N ILE A 1 -34.88 17.57 -18.32
CA ILE A 1 -34.01 17.26 -17.18
C ILE A 1 -34.82 16.60 -16.05
N LYS A 2 -35.90 17.22 -15.56
CA LYS A 2 -36.76 16.67 -14.49
C LYS A 2 -37.27 15.25 -14.76
N GLU A 3 -37.47 14.89 -16.01
CA GLU A 3 -37.91 13.55 -16.41
C GLU A 3 -36.82 12.47 -16.30
N LEU A 4 -35.53 12.87 -16.27
CA LEU A 4 -34.41 11.95 -16.16
C LEU A 4 -34.16 11.49 -14.71
N GLY A 5 -34.50 12.33 -13.74
CA GLY A 5 -34.31 11.97 -12.30
C GLY A 5 -35.03 10.67 -11.92
N PRO A 6 -36.34 10.52 -12.19
CA PRO A 6 -37.04 9.26 -11.90
C PRO A 6 -36.46 8.04 -12.64
N ILE A 7 -35.80 8.22 -13.80
CA ILE A 7 -35.20 7.13 -14.58
C ILE A 7 -33.96 6.55 -13.87
N LEU A 8 -33.33 7.30 -12.97
CA LEU A 8 -32.21 6.79 -12.18
C LEU A 8 -32.61 5.63 -11.24
N SER A 9 -33.91 5.39 -11.00
CA SER A 9 -34.42 4.23 -10.25
C SER A 9 -34.93 3.09 -11.14
N HIS A 10 -34.75 3.18 -12.47
CA HIS A 10 -35.23 2.16 -13.42
C HIS A 10 -34.62 0.77 -13.08
N PRO A 11 -35.36 -0.36 -13.18
CA PRO A 11 -34.85 -1.69 -12.85
C PRO A 11 -33.68 -2.12 -13.74
N ASP A 12 -33.66 -1.77 -15.04
CA ASP A 12 -32.51 -2.05 -15.92
C ASP A 12 -31.36 -1.06 -15.66
N MET A 13 -30.20 -1.61 -15.32
CA MET A 13 -28.97 -0.83 -15.04
C MET A 13 -28.56 0.04 -16.23
N ARG A 14 -28.70 -0.45 -17.46
CA ARG A 14 -28.31 0.30 -18.68
C ARG A 14 -29.13 1.57 -18.83
N VAL A 15 -30.42 1.49 -18.53
CA VAL A 15 -31.34 2.65 -18.59
C VAL A 15 -30.94 3.68 -17.51
N ARG A 16 -30.63 3.24 -16.29
CA ARG A 16 -30.13 4.14 -15.24
C ARG A 16 -28.82 4.83 -15.65
N GLN A 17 -27.89 4.05 -16.23
CA GLN A 17 -26.59 4.55 -16.67
C GLN A 17 -26.73 5.59 -17.79
N GLU A 18 -27.60 5.33 -18.78
CA GLU A 18 -27.88 6.30 -19.85
C GLU A 18 -28.52 7.57 -19.28
N ALA A 19 -29.46 7.47 -18.35
CA ALA A 19 -30.05 8.64 -17.70
C ALA A 19 -29.02 9.47 -16.94
N GLN A 20 -28.10 8.81 -16.22
CA GLN A 20 -26.96 9.45 -15.55
C GLN A 20 -26.08 10.20 -16.56
N PHE A 21 -25.66 9.53 -17.64
CA PHE A 21 -24.82 10.14 -18.68
C PHE A 21 -25.50 11.29 -19.38
N GLU A 22 -26.80 11.16 -19.63
CA GLU A 22 -27.58 12.22 -20.26
C GLU A 22 -27.72 13.44 -19.35
N LEU A 23 -27.89 13.25 -18.05
CA LEU A 23 -27.86 14.36 -17.08
C LEU A 23 -26.50 15.06 -17.08
N VAL A 24 -25.41 14.31 -17.06
CA VAL A 24 -24.05 14.86 -17.11
C VAL A 24 -23.82 15.62 -18.41
N ARG A 25 -24.24 15.06 -19.55
CA ARG A 25 -24.11 15.71 -20.88
C ARG A 25 -24.89 17.01 -21.02
N ARG A 26 -26.04 17.11 -20.34
CA ARG A 26 -26.88 18.33 -20.33
C ARG A 26 -26.49 19.35 -19.29
N TYR A 27 -25.40 19.08 -18.55
CA TYR A 27 -24.86 20.08 -17.66
C TYR A 27 -24.28 21.24 -18.47
N GLU A 28 -24.78 22.43 -18.20
CA GLU A 28 -24.21 23.67 -18.70
C GLU A 28 -23.59 24.44 -17.52
N PRO A 29 -22.29 24.77 -17.58
CA PRO A 29 -21.68 25.59 -16.55
C PRO A 29 -22.40 26.94 -16.47
N PRO A 30 -22.55 27.53 -15.26
CA PRO A 30 -23.23 28.80 -15.11
C PRO A 30 -22.47 29.91 -15.85
N THR A 31 -22.92 30.24 -17.05
CA THR A 31 -22.57 31.48 -17.71
C THR A 31 -23.11 32.62 -16.84
N SER A 32 -22.26 33.49 -16.39
CA SER A 32 -22.41 34.59 -15.42
C SER A 32 -23.80 34.78 -14.81
N SER A 33 -23.88 34.96 -13.51
CA SER A 33 -25.11 35.15 -12.71
C SER A 33 -26.09 36.18 -13.26
N VAL A 34 -25.64 37.11 -14.07
CA VAL A 34 -26.42 38.16 -14.70
C VAL A 34 -27.34 37.64 -15.79
N VAL A 35 -26.93 36.61 -16.56
CA VAL A 35 -27.74 36.03 -17.65
C VAL A 35 -28.91 35.20 -17.09
N LYS A 36 -28.73 34.52 -15.96
CA LYS A 36 -29.81 33.74 -15.30
C LYS A 36 -30.96 34.61 -14.82
N VAL A 37 -30.66 35.80 -14.33
CA VAL A 37 -31.67 36.74 -13.79
C VAL A 37 -32.49 37.37 -14.94
N LEU A 38 -31.87 37.62 -16.09
CA LEU A 38 -32.53 38.26 -17.23
C LEU A 38 -33.41 37.31 -18.07
N SER A 39 -33.15 35.98 -18.03
CA SER A 39 -33.92 35.04 -18.85
C SER A 39 -35.23 34.56 -18.23
N GLY A 40 -35.50 34.83 -16.95
CA GLY A 40 -36.70 34.36 -16.26
C GLY A 40 -36.91 32.83 -16.25
N ALA A 41 -35.92 32.08 -16.71
CA ALA A 41 -36.01 30.64 -16.85
C ALA A 41 -35.56 29.95 -15.56
N PHE A 42 -36.50 29.60 -14.71
CA PHE A 42 -36.35 28.61 -13.64
C PHE A 42 -36.22 27.19 -14.24
N ASN A 43 -35.30 27.00 -15.15
CA ASN A 43 -35.00 25.66 -15.61
C ASN A 43 -34.11 24.96 -14.54
N VAL A 44 -34.64 23.86 -14.00
CA VAL A 44 -33.85 22.96 -13.12
C VAL A 44 -32.64 22.51 -13.92
N SER A 45 -31.43 22.84 -13.41
CA SER A 45 -30.21 22.39 -14.07
C SER A 45 -29.98 20.90 -13.83
N ALA A 46 -29.18 20.27 -14.68
CA ALA A 46 -28.78 18.87 -14.47
C ALA A 46 -28.13 18.66 -13.12
N LEU A 47 -27.34 19.64 -12.65
CA LEU A 47 -26.73 19.63 -11.33
C LEU A 47 -27.77 19.64 -10.21
N ASP A 48 -28.79 20.51 -10.31
CA ASP A 48 -29.86 20.57 -9.32
C ASP A 48 -30.63 19.26 -9.21
N GLU A 49 -30.89 18.60 -10.35
CA GLU A 49 -31.58 17.31 -10.38
C GLU A 49 -30.75 16.18 -9.79
N LEU A 50 -29.46 16.07 -10.16
CA LEU A 50 -28.55 15.10 -9.57
C LEU A 50 -28.39 15.34 -8.06
N THR A 51 -28.28 16.60 -7.63
CA THR A 51 -28.20 16.99 -6.21
C THR A 51 -29.46 16.59 -5.46
N ARG A 52 -30.63 16.91 -6.01
CA ARG A 52 -31.93 16.58 -5.42
C ARG A 52 -32.06 15.06 -5.22
N VAL A 53 -31.75 14.24 -6.25
CA VAL A 53 -31.87 12.78 -6.16
C VAL A 53 -30.84 12.23 -5.16
N ALA A 54 -29.60 12.72 -5.16
CA ALA A 54 -28.56 12.23 -4.26
C ALA A 54 -28.89 12.50 -2.77
N GLN A 55 -29.47 13.67 -2.46
CA GLN A 55 -29.77 14.12 -1.09
C GLN A 55 -31.11 13.64 -0.56
N ASP A 56 -32.08 13.31 -1.44
CA ASP A 56 -33.41 12.89 -1.00
C ASP A 56 -33.39 11.44 -0.46
N ARG A 57 -33.54 11.32 0.86
CA ARG A 57 -33.53 10.02 1.57
C ARG A 57 -34.72 9.12 1.27
N ASN A 58 -35.76 9.66 0.63
CA ASN A 58 -36.92 8.87 0.20
C ASN A 58 -36.72 8.23 -1.17
N GLN A 59 -35.67 8.59 -1.89
CA GLN A 59 -35.31 7.98 -3.16
C GLN A 59 -34.71 6.57 -2.94
N ASP A 60 -34.89 5.73 -3.96
CA ASP A 60 -34.22 4.43 -4.03
C ASP A 60 -32.70 4.59 -3.91
N GLN A 61 -32.05 3.73 -3.11
CA GLN A 61 -30.60 3.79 -2.90
C GLN A 61 -29.83 3.76 -4.24
N THR A 62 -30.30 2.95 -5.20
CA THR A 62 -29.65 2.82 -6.51
C THR A 62 -29.73 4.14 -7.30
N ALA A 63 -30.87 4.83 -7.23
CA ALA A 63 -31.02 6.15 -7.87
C ALA A 63 -30.06 7.17 -7.26
N ARG A 64 -29.96 7.18 -5.92
CA ARG A 64 -29.02 8.05 -5.20
C ARG A 64 -27.57 7.76 -5.59
N LEU A 65 -27.20 6.49 -5.76
CA LEU A 65 -25.86 6.09 -6.20
C LEU A 65 -25.54 6.58 -7.60
N HIS A 66 -26.47 6.42 -8.56
CA HIS A 66 -26.30 6.96 -9.90
C HIS A 66 -26.17 8.49 -9.92
N ALA A 67 -26.91 9.17 -9.06
CA ALA A 67 -26.79 10.62 -8.89
C ALA A 67 -25.42 11.02 -8.34
N ILE A 68 -24.89 10.30 -7.34
CA ILE A 68 -23.55 10.51 -6.77
C ILE A 68 -22.47 10.31 -7.84
N TRP A 69 -22.58 9.25 -8.66
CA TRP A 69 -21.62 9.01 -9.74
C TRP A 69 -21.72 10.08 -10.85
N GLY A 70 -22.92 10.57 -11.15
CA GLY A 70 -23.14 11.70 -12.05
C GLY A 70 -22.50 12.99 -11.51
N LEU A 71 -22.73 13.32 -10.24
CA LEU A 71 -22.06 14.44 -9.57
C LEU A 71 -20.54 14.29 -9.64
N GLY A 72 -20.00 13.08 -9.43
CA GLY A 72 -18.57 12.80 -9.51
C GLY A 72 -17.98 13.07 -10.90
N GLN A 73 -18.73 12.92 -11.98
CA GLN A 73 -18.27 13.26 -13.32
C GLN A 73 -18.16 14.77 -13.53
N LEU A 74 -18.91 15.57 -12.76
CA LEU A 74 -18.90 17.03 -12.82
C LEU A 74 -17.86 17.70 -11.92
N VAL A 75 -17.24 16.97 -10.97
CA VAL A 75 -16.25 17.52 -10.00
C VAL A 75 -15.11 18.28 -10.68
N PRO A 76 -14.50 17.80 -11.79
CA PRO A 76 -13.38 18.50 -12.42
C PRO A 76 -13.75 19.88 -12.95
N GLU A 77 -15.00 20.07 -13.31
CA GLU A 77 -15.50 21.29 -13.97
C GLU A 77 -16.18 22.23 -12.98
N TYR A 78 -16.62 21.72 -11.81
CA TYR A 78 -17.43 22.49 -10.88
C TYR A 78 -17.16 22.15 -9.41
N ARG A 79 -16.47 23.05 -8.71
CA ARG A 79 -16.06 22.87 -7.30
C ARG A 79 -17.21 22.63 -6.32
N ASP A 80 -18.38 23.25 -6.54
CA ASP A 80 -19.54 23.11 -5.66
C ASP A 80 -20.05 21.67 -5.61
N THR A 81 -19.77 20.87 -6.64
CA THR A 81 -20.11 19.43 -6.67
C THR A 81 -19.35 18.66 -5.58
N ALA A 82 -18.12 19.05 -5.27
CA ALA A 82 -17.35 18.45 -4.18
C ALA A 82 -17.98 18.74 -2.82
N GLU A 83 -18.51 19.96 -2.60
CA GLU A 83 -19.24 20.32 -1.36
C GLU A 83 -20.53 19.52 -1.20
N ILE A 84 -21.27 19.28 -2.29
CA ILE A 84 -22.47 18.44 -2.29
C ILE A 84 -22.09 17.00 -1.86
N LEU A 85 -21.06 16.42 -2.48
CA LEU A 85 -20.59 15.06 -2.16
C LEU A 85 -20.06 14.98 -0.73
N LYS A 86 -19.38 16.02 -0.22
CA LYS A 86 -18.96 16.12 1.17
C LYS A 86 -20.15 16.09 2.13
N GLY A 87 -21.23 16.79 1.81
CA GLY A 87 -22.46 16.74 2.62
C GLY A 87 -23.01 15.31 2.77
N LEU A 88 -22.86 14.46 1.76
CA LEU A 88 -23.29 13.07 1.77
C LEU A 88 -22.39 12.13 2.60
N LEU A 89 -21.21 12.58 3.04
CA LEU A 89 -20.37 11.82 4.00
C LEU A 89 -21.03 11.69 5.39
N TYR A 90 -22.08 12.45 5.65
CA TYR A 90 -22.85 12.45 6.90
C TYR A 90 -24.23 11.81 6.73
N ASP A 91 -24.43 11.06 5.65
CA ASP A 91 -25.70 10.35 5.41
C ASP A 91 -25.85 9.16 6.37
N SER A 92 -27.09 8.78 6.66
CA SER A 92 -27.40 7.62 7.49
C SER A 92 -27.15 6.29 6.82
N GLU A 93 -27.11 6.27 5.46
CA GLU A 93 -26.90 5.07 4.67
C GLU A 93 -25.41 4.84 4.38
N PRO A 94 -24.82 3.75 4.93
CA PRO A 94 -23.38 3.52 4.80
C PRO A 94 -22.88 3.43 3.35
N GLU A 95 -23.72 2.95 2.41
CA GLU A 95 -23.33 2.86 1.01
C GLU A 95 -23.27 4.26 0.34
N ILE A 96 -24.15 5.18 0.71
CA ILE A 96 -24.11 6.58 0.26
C ILE A 96 -22.83 7.25 0.73
N VAL A 97 -22.47 7.08 2.02
CA VAL A 97 -21.20 7.57 2.58
C VAL A 97 -20.01 6.99 1.82
N SER A 98 -19.99 5.67 1.65
CA SER A 98 -18.90 4.95 0.97
C SER A 98 -18.68 5.43 -0.46
N GLN A 99 -19.75 5.58 -1.23
CA GLN A 99 -19.66 5.98 -2.65
C GLN A 99 -19.31 7.46 -2.78
N SER A 100 -19.79 8.32 -1.88
CA SER A 100 -19.39 9.74 -1.86
C SER A 100 -17.91 9.89 -1.54
N ALA A 101 -17.41 9.19 -0.52
CA ALA A 101 -15.98 9.15 -0.19
C ALA A 101 -15.13 8.58 -1.34
N ARG A 102 -15.62 7.51 -2.01
CA ARG A 102 -14.96 6.94 -3.18
C ARG A 102 -14.82 7.98 -4.30
N VAL A 103 -15.90 8.66 -4.63
CA VAL A 103 -15.90 9.66 -5.72
C VAL A 103 -14.94 10.81 -5.41
N LEU A 104 -14.97 11.35 -4.18
CA LEU A 104 -14.04 12.40 -3.75
C LEU A 104 -12.58 11.95 -3.86
N ALA A 105 -12.29 10.70 -3.44
CA ALA A 105 -10.96 10.11 -3.56
C ALA A 105 -10.53 9.93 -5.02
N ASP A 106 -11.40 9.36 -5.87
CA ASP A 106 -11.10 9.06 -7.28
C ASP A 106 -10.90 10.34 -8.11
N ARG A 107 -11.50 11.45 -7.68
CA ARG A 107 -11.33 12.77 -8.31
C ARG A 107 -10.17 13.58 -7.73
N GLY A 108 -9.45 13.05 -6.75
CA GLY A 108 -8.32 13.74 -6.12
C GLY A 108 -8.72 15.04 -5.43
N VAL A 109 -9.94 15.09 -4.88
CA VAL A 109 -10.42 16.29 -4.18
C VAL A 109 -9.60 16.52 -2.91
N VAL A 110 -9.01 17.70 -2.76
CA VAL A 110 -8.18 18.09 -1.63
C VAL A 110 -8.92 19.03 -0.68
N GLY A 111 -8.43 19.16 0.55
CA GLY A 111 -8.90 20.20 1.49
C GLY A 111 -9.89 19.76 2.57
N TYR A 112 -10.38 18.51 2.56
CA TYR A 112 -11.35 18.01 3.53
C TYR A 112 -10.73 17.06 4.55
N TYR A 113 -9.65 17.47 5.18
CA TYR A 113 -8.79 16.62 6.02
C TYR A 113 -9.50 16.01 7.23
N SER A 114 -10.32 16.81 7.93
CA SER A 114 -11.11 16.34 9.07
C SER A 114 -12.11 15.26 8.68
N ASP A 115 -12.66 15.34 7.46
CA ASP A 115 -13.68 14.42 6.99
C ASP A 115 -13.08 13.04 6.75
N TYR A 116 -11.97 12.90 6.00
CA TYR A 116 -11.41 11.58 5.79
C TYR A 116 -10.74 11.00 7.05
N LEU A 117 -10.18 11.81 7.94
CA LEU A 117 -9.72 11.31 9.25
C LEU A 117 -10.87 10.70 10.05
N LYS A 118 -12.06 11.31 9.99
CA LYS A 118 -13.28 10.78 10.61
C LYS A 118 -13.72 9.47 9.94
N LEU A 119 -13.71 9.41 8.60
CA LEU A 119 -14.04 8.18 7.86
C LEU A 119 -13.08 7.03 8.19
N MET A 120 -11.79 7.31 8.42
CA MET A 120 -10.80 6.31 8.83
C MET A 120 -11.10 5.65 10.17
N GLN A 121 -11.93 6.28 11.01
CA GLN A 121 -12.36 5.77 12.31
C GLN A 121 -13.76 5.15 12.29
N ASP A 122 -14.42 5.11 11.13
CA ASP A 122 -15.76 4.57 10.99
C ASP A 122 -15.81 3.06 11.34
N PRO A 123 -16.85 2.57 12.04
CA PRO A 123 -17.01 1.14 12.33
C PRO A 123 -17.18 0.28 11.07
N ASN A 124 -17.69 0.87 9.98
CA ASN A 124 -17.84 0.18 8.70
C ASN A 124 -16.50 0.15 7.94
N LEU A 125 -15.96 -1.07 7.75
CA LEU A 125 -14.65 -1.29 7.10
C LEU A 125 -14.59 -0.70 5.68
N ARG A 126 -15.70 -0.68 4.95
CA ARG A 126 -15.76 -0.13 3.59
C ARG A 126 -15.66 1.40 3.60
N ILE A 127 -16.29 2.06 4.56
CA ILE A 127 -16.16 3.52 4.76
C ILE A 127 -14.71 3.84 5.14
N ARG A 128 -14.16 3.09 6.10
CA ARG A 128 -12.77 3.21 6.54
C ARG A 128 -11.79 3.06 5.38
N PHE A 129 -12.01 2.07 4.50
CA PHE A 129 -11.21 1.87 3.29
C PHE A 129 -11.21 3.11 2.37
N PHE A 130 -12.37 3.71 2.13
CA PHE A 130 -12.44 4.90 1.28
C PHE A 130 -11.87 6.15 1.94
N GLY A 131 -11.93 6.27 3.26
CA GLY A 131 -11.23 7.30 4.02
C GLY A 131 -9.71 7.21 3.82
N ILE A 132 -9.13 6.01 3.98
CA ILE A 132 -7.70 5.74 3.69
C ILE A 132 -7.37 5.99 2.22
N LYS A 133 -8.21 5.52 1.30
CA LYS A 133 -8.00 5.74 -0.14
C LYS A 133 -8.00 7.22 -0.49
N TRP A 134 -8.85 8.00 0.13
CA TRP A 134 -8.91 9.44 -0.09
C TRP A 134 -7.64 10.14 0.42
N LEU A 135 -7.17 9.80 1.63
CA LEU A 135 -5.88 10.27 2.14
C LEU A 135 -4.74 9.96 1.15
N TRP A 136 -4.62 8.70 0.73
CA TRP A 136 -3.60 8.28 -0.21
C TRP A 136 -3.68 9.06 -1.53
N LYS A 137 -4.87 9.18 -2.13
CA LYS A 137 -5.06 9.90 -3.40
C LYS A 137 -4.77 11.39 -3.27
N THR A 138 -5.15 12.02 -2.17
CA THR A 138 -4.82 13.42 -1.88
C THR A 138 -3.30 13.65 -1.83
N LEU A 139 -2.57 12.73 -1.20
CA LEU A 139 -1.11 12.80 -1.12
C LEU A 139 -0.43 12.53 -2.49
N GLU A 140 -1.04 11.67 -3.35
CA GLU A 140 -0.54 11.35 -4.69
C GLU A 140 -0.65 12.54 -5.65
N VAL A 141 -1.77 13.26 -5.65
CA VAL A 141 -2.00 14.44 -6.52
C VAL A 141 -1.04 15.59 -6.18
N GLY A 142 -0.49 15.58 -4.99
CA GLY A 142 0.64 16.42 -4.65
C GLY A 142 0.28 17.76 -4.05
N PHE A 143 1.22 18.24 -3.28
CA PHE A 143 1.26 19.50 -2.54
C PHE A 143 1.20 20.77 -3.41
N GLN A 144 1.21 20.66 -4.73
CA GLN A 144 1.33 21.83 -5.61
C GLN A 144 0.12 22.79 -5.51
N GLU A 145 -1.07 22.28 -5.22
CA GLU A 145 -2.26 23.13 -5.08
C GLU A 145 -2.49 23.67 -3.66
N VAL A 146 -1.85 23.07 -2.65
CA VAL A 146 -2.13 23.35 -1.24
C VAL A 146 -1.26 24.48 -0.65
N GLN A 147 -0.24 24.92 -1.36
CA GLN A 147 0.65 26.01 -0.88
C GLN A 147 -0.06 27.35 -0.58
N HIS A 148 -1.32 27.46 -0.90
CA HIS A 148 -2.10 28.71 -0.76
C HIS A 148 -3.24 28.63 0.27
N SER A 149 -3.36 27.57 1.08
CA SER A 149 -4.41 27.45 2.09
C SER A 149 -3.84 27.60 3.51
N GLU A 150 -4.64 28.21 4.42
CA GLU A 150 -4.32 28.37 5.85
C GLU A 150 -4.16 27.02 6.61
N ASP A 151 -4.31 25.90 5.93
CA ASP A 151 -4.33 24.53 6.46
C ASP A 151 -2.95 23.86 6.49
N THR A 152 -1.86 24.61 6.39
CA THR A 152 -0.49 24.07 6.39
C THR A 152 -0.18 23.20 7.63
N LYS A 153 -0.77 23.53 8.79
CA LYS A 153 -0.62 22.71 10.01
C LYS A 153 -1.29 21.33 9.90
N THR A 154 -2.44 21.27 9.27
CA THR A 154 -3.17 20.01 9.05
C THR A 154 -2.41 19.13 8.06
N LEU A 155 -1.79 19.71 7.04
CA LEU A 155 -0.95 18.98 6.08
C LEU A 155 0.32 18.41 6.73
N VAL A 156 0.95 19.12 7.65
CA VAL A 156 2.09 18.59 8.41
C VAL A 156 1.66 17.39 9.25
N ASN A 157 0.49 17.45 9.87
CA ASN A 157 -0.05 16.34 10.67
C ASN A 157 -0.41 15.11 9.82
N LEU A 158 -0.76 15.29 8.55
CA LEU A 158 -1.08 14.20 7.62
C LEU A 158 0.16 13.42 7.14
N ARG A 159 1.34 14.00 7.28
CA ARG A 159 2.60 13.30 7.04
C ARG A 159 3.03 12.41 8.21
N GLN A 160 2.17 12.25 9.21
CA GLN A 160 2.42 11.32 10.31
C GLN A 160 1.75 9.99 10.03
N ASN A 161 2.47 8.89 10.30
CA ASN A 161 1.96 7.55 10.13
C ASN A 161 0.85 7.17 11.13
N ALA A 162 0.75 7.90 12.26
CA ALA A 162 -0.10 7.52 13.40
C ALA A 162 -1.58 7.25 13.05
N PRO A 163 -2.29 8.07 12.25
CA PRO A 163 -3.68 7.77 11.91
C PRO A 163 -3.84 6.47 11.12
N VAL A 164 -2.88 6.18 10.20
CA VAL A 164 -2.89 4.95 9.40
C VAL A 164 -2.52 3.74 10.25
N PHE A 165 -1.58 3.90 11.19
CA PHE A 165 -1.22 2.86 12.14
C PHE A 165 -2.38 2.45 13.03
N ASN A 166 -3.22 3.40 13.48
CA ASN A 166 -4.43 3.08 14.24
C ASN A 166 -5.38 2.18 13.44
N VAL A 167 -5.58 2.50 12.15
CA VAL A 167 -6.43 1.67 11.28
C VAL A 167 -5.85 0.26 11.09
N LEU A 168 -4.53 0.12 10.95
CA LEU A 168 -3.86 -1.19 10.86
C LEU A 168 -4.06 -1.99 12.15
N SER A 169 -3.85 -1.38 13.30
CA SER A 169 -4.02 -2.02 14.61
C SER A 169 -5.46 -2.48 14.84
N ASP A 170 -6.44 -1.65 14.48
CA ASP A 170 -7.86 -1.98 14.60
C ASP A 170 -8.31 -3.07 13.62
N ASN A 171 -7.71 -3.11 12.44
CA ASN A 171 -8.01 -4.11 11.41
C ASN A 171 -7.60 -5.53 11.83
N ARG A 172 -6.57 -5.69 12.66
CA ARG A 172 -6.07 -6.99 13.14
C ARG A 172 -5.87 -8.02 12.02
N GLY A 173 -5.41 -7.57 10.87
CA GLY A 173 -5.19 -8.41 9.70
C GLY A 173 -6.44 -9.01 9.05
N GLN A 174 -7.64 -8.64 9.47
CA GLN A 174 -8.90 -9.24 9.00
C GLN A 174 -9.24 -8.84 7.56
N ASP A 175 -9.16 -7.55 7.23
CA ASP A 175 -9.42 -7.05 5.87
C ASP A 175 -8.11 -6.74 5.14
N LYS A 176 -7.81 -7.56 4.14
CA LYS A 176 -6.58 -7.42 3.33
C LYS A 176 -6.63 -6.22 2.37
N TYR A 177 -7.81 -5.80 1.94
CA TYR A 177 -7.97 -4.60 1.11
C TYR A 177 -7.68 -3.35 1.93
N LEU A 178 -8.20 -3.28 3.16
CA LEU A 178 -7.92 -2.20 4.09
C LEU A 178 -6.42 -2.15 4.45
N GLN A 179 -5.81 -3.31 4.75
CA GLN A 179 -4.37 -3.41 4.99
C GLN A 179 -3.57 -2.86 3.79
N HIS A 180 -3.94 -3.26 2.57
CA HIS A 180 -3.29 -2.78 1.36
C HIS A 180 -3.43 -1.26 1.18
N ALA A 181 -4.63 -0.70 1.40
CA ALA A 181 -4.86 0.72 1.34
C ALA A 181 -4.00 1.50 2.35
N CYS A 182 -3.88 0.98 3.58
CA CYS A 182 -2.99 1.55 4.60
C CYS A 182 -1.53 1.56 4.14
N VAL A 183 -1.04 0.46 3.56
CA VAL A 183 0.34 0.39 3.02
C VAL A 183 0.54 1.44 1.92
N MET A 184 -0.43 1.63 1.03
CA MET A 184 -0.35 2.66 -0.02
C MET A 184 -0.34 4.07 0.57
N ALA A 185 -1.14 4.32 1.62
CA ALA A 185 -1.12 5.60 2.32
C ALA A 185 0.23 5.87 3.01
N LEU A 186 0.79 4.88 3.73
CA LEU A 186 2.11 4.97 4.36
C LEU A 186 3.22 5.29 3.35
N MET A 187 3.15 4.69 2.16
CA MET A 187 4.09 5.02 1.08
C MET A 187 4.01 6.49 0.65
N GLN A 188 2.80 7.02 0.49
CA GLN A 188 2.60 8.41 0.07
C GLN A 188 2.96 9.40 1.18
N ILE A 189 2.68 9.06 2.43
CA ILE A 189 3.13 9.83 3.60
C ILE A 189 4.67 9.92 3.59
N ASN A 190 5.34 8.81 3.33
CA ASN A 190 6.80 8.67 3.23
C ASN A 190 7.54 9.23 4.47
N ASP A 191 6.94 9.09 5.66
CA ASP A 191 7.58 9.39 6.93
C ASP A 191 8.50 8.23 7.31
N LEU A 192 9.73 8.27 6.81
CA LEU A 192 10.72 7.22 7.02
C LEU A 192 11.05 7.02 8.50
N ALA A 193 11.15 8.09 9.27
CA ALA A 193 11.46 8.01 10.70
C ALA A 193 10.36 7.26 11.46
N GLY A 194 9.10 7.60 11.24
CA GLY A 194 7.96 6.92 11.84
C GLY A 194 7.81 5.46 11.39
N LEU A 195 8.17 5.14 10.14
CA LEU A 195 8.19 3.74 9.66
C LEU A 195 9.27 2.90 10.37
N VAL A 196 10.44 3.47 10.64
CA VAL A 196 11.53 2.79 11.37
C VAL A 196 11.17 2.65 12.85
N GLU A 197 10.61 3.70 13.46
CA GLU A 197 10.18 3.70 14.85
C GLU A 197 9.08 2.65 15.12
N ALA A 198 8.26 2.35 14.11
CA ALA A 198 7.24 1.30 14.17
C ALA A 198 7.81 -0.08 14.55
N ALA A 199 9.10 -0.36 14.34
CA ALA A 199 9.74 -1.61 14.77
C ALA A 199 9.63 -1.88 16.27
N GLY A 200 9.52 -0.83 17.09
CA GLY A 200 9.27 -0.90 18.52
C GLY A 200 7.80 -1.03 18.93
N ASN A 201 6.87 -1.00 18.00
CA ASN A 201 5.45 -1.02 18.32
C ASN A 201 4.96 -2.41 18.79
N GLU A 202 4.01 -2.43 19.72
CA GLU A 202 3.44 -3.69 20.23
C GLU A 202 2.60 -4.43 19.20
N SER A 203 1.90 -3.72 18.30
CA SER A 203 1.03 -4.31 17.29
C SER A 203 1.82 -4.94 16.15
N ASP A 204 1.63 -6.24 15.92
CA ASP A 204 2.20 -6.95 14.77
C ASP A 204 1.71 -6.36 13.43
N ASP A 205 0.46 -5.91 13.38
CA ASP A 205 -0.14 -5.34 12.17
C ASP A 205 0.51 -4.00 11.79
N ILE A 206 0.86 -3.17 12.77
CA ILE A 206 1.59 -1.92 12.53
C ILE A 206 3.00 -2.23 12.02
N ARG A 207 3.72 -3.17 12.68
CA ARG A 207 5.07 -3.54 12.27
C ARG A 207 5.09 -4.15 10.87
N LEU A 208 4.13 -5.03 10.56
CA LEU A 208 3.96 -5.61 9.23
C LEU A 208 3.64 -4.54 8.18
N GLY A 209 2.73 -3.60 8.49
CA GLY A 209 2.41 -2.48 7.62
C GLY A 209 3.63 -1.62 7.27
N ALA A 210 4.48 -1.34 8.27
CA ALA A 210 5.73 -0.62 8.07
C ALA A 210 6.71 -1.39 7.18
N VAL A 211 6.88 -2.70 7.39
CA VAL A 211 7.71 -3.57 6.51
C VAL A 211 7.22 -3.52 5.08
N LEU A 212 5.91 -3.65 4.85
CA LEU A 212 5.34 -3.64 3.51
C LEU A 212 5.49 -2.26 2.82
N ALA A 213 5.39 -1.17 3.58
CA ALA A 213 5.64 0.18 3.08
C ALA A 213 7.12 0.38 2.71
N LEU A 214 8.04 0.03 3.62
CA LEU A 214 9.50 0.12 3.37
C LEU A 214 9.95 -0.75 2.20
N ARG A 215 9.36 -1.94 2.02
CA ARG A 215 9.59 -2.80 0.85
C ARG A 215 9.25 -2.07 -0.45
N ARG A 216 8.10 -1.42 -0.52
CA ARG A 216 7.65 -0.68 -1.73
C ARG A 216 8.45 0.58 -1.97
N LEU A 217 8.95 1.21 -0.91
CA LEU A 217 9.85 2.36 -0.97
C LEU A 217 11.32 1.96 -1.20
N GLU A 218 11.62 0.65 -1.27
CA GLU A 218 12.96 0.07 -1.45
C GLU A 218 13.98 0.59 -0.42
N ARG A 219 13.53 0.81 0.83
CA ARG A 219 14.34 1.42 1.88
C ARG A 219 15.17 0.40 2.65
N GLN A 220 16.49 0.63 2.73
CA GLN A 220 17.41 -0.25 3.47
C GLN A 220 17.12 -0.32 4.98
N GLU A 221 16.46 0.68 5.52
CA GLU A 221 16.03 0.76 6.92
C GLU A 221 15.08 -0.38 7.31
N ILE A 222 14.47 -1.07 6.34
CA ILE A 222 13.70 -2.31 6.56
C ILE A 222 14.47 -3.36 7.35
N SER A 223 15.81 -3.31 7.33
CA SER A 223 16.68 -4.24 8.05
C SER A 223 16.48 -4.25 9.58
N VAL A 224 15.89 -3.22 10.17
CA VAL A 224 15.57 -3.21 11.61
C VAL A 224 14.58 -4.31 11.97
N PHE A 225 13.66 -4.66 11.07
CA PHE A 225 12.64 -5.70 11.23
C PHE A 225 13.20 -7.14 11.10
N LEU A 226 14.43 -7.31 10.67
CA LEU A 226 15.09 -8.62 10.72
C LEU A 226 15.30 -9.13 12.16
N LYS A 227 15.16 -8.26 13.16
CA LYS A 227 15.25 -8.59 14.58
C LYS A 227 13.89 -8.71 15.27
N ASP A 228 12.79 -8.66 14.50
CA ASP A 228 11.45 -8.71 15.07
C ASP A 228 11.21 -9.97 15.91
N LYS A 229 10.36 -9.83 16.94
CA LYS A 229 9.91 -10.93 17.79
C LYS A 229 8.96 -11.89 17.05
N ASN A 230 8.23 -11.37 16.07
CA ASN A 230 7.35 -12.17 15.22
C ASN A 230 8.12 -12.65 13.98
N HIS A 231 8.25 -13.97 13.86
CA HIS A 231 9.01 -14.60 12.78
C HIS A 231 8.38 -14.34 11.38
N ASP A 232 7.08 -14.13 11.27
CA ASP A 232 6.44 -13.80 9.99
C ASP A 232 6.89 -12.43 9.49
N ILE A 233 7.08 -11.47 10.40
CA ILE A 233 7.63 -10.15 10.07
C ILE A 233 9.10 -10.26 9.64
N VAL A 234 9.88 -11.10 10.31
CA VAL A 234 11.27 -11.40 9.88
C VAL A 234 11.29 -11.98 8.46
N VAL A 235 10.38 -12.92 8.17
CA VAL A 235 10.25 -13.52 6.82
C VAL A 235 9.89 -12.48 5.78
N GLU A 236 8.94 -11.58 6.06
CA GLU A 236 8.56 -10.52 5.11
C GLU A 236 9.69 -9.49 4.91
N ALA A 237 10.43 -9.13 5.95
CA ALA A 237 11.61 -8.27 5.83
C ALA A 237 12.72 -8.95 4.99
N ALA A 238 12.99 -10.23 5.24
CA ALA A 238 13.95 -11.01 4.46
C ALA A 238 13.53 -11.14 2.98
N ARG A 239 12.25 -11.37 2.71
CA ARG A 239 11.67 -11.37 1.35
C ARG A 239 11.84 -10.00 0.68
N ALA A 240 11.54 -8.94 1.39
CA ALA A 240 11.70 -7.60 0.85
C ALA A 240 13.14 -7.32 0.43
N ILE A 241 14.11 -7.61 1.31
CA ILE A 241 15.53 -7.32 1.05
C ILE A 241 16.07 -8.17 -0.09
N ASN A 242 15.75 -9.46 -0.14
CA ASN A 242 16.27 -10.36 -1.18
C ASN A 242 15.53 -10.23 -2.50
N ASP A 243 14.17 -10.25 -2.48
CA ASP A 243 13.34 -10.44 -3.67
C ASP A 243 13.12 -9.11 -4.44
N VAL A 244 13.19 -7.94 -3.75
CA VAL A 244 13.13 -6.59 -4.35
C VAL A 244 14.53 -5.99 -4.56
N PRO A 245 15.59 -6.74 -4.40
CA PRO A 245 17.02 -6.47 -4.19
C PRO A 245 17.35 -5.11 -3.54
N ILE A 246 17.02 -4.98 -2.26
CA ILE A 246 17.43 -3.81 -1.47
C ILE A 246 18.89 -3.98 -1.04
N GLU A 247 19.81 -3.59 -1.90
CA GLU A 247 21.26 -3.89 -1.76
C GLU A 247 21.85 -3.33 -0.46
N GLY A 248 21.42 -2.15 0.01
CA GLY A 248 21.91 -1.55 1.26
C GLY A 248 21.59 -2.35 2.53
N ALA A 249 20.66 -3.33 2.47
CA ALA A 249 20.27 -4.17 3.59
C ALA A 249 20.78 -5.62 3.48
N GLN A 250 21.52 -5.96 2.42
CA GLN A 250 21.98 -7.35 2.19
C GLN A 250 22.92 -7.87 3.27
N GLN A 251 23.78 -7.01 3.83
CA GLN A 251 24.70 -7.39 4.91
C GLN A 251 23.94 -7.83 6.17
N GLN A 252 22.89 -7.09 6.53
CA GLN A 252 22.05 -7.40 7.69
C GLN A 252 21.23 -8.67 7.46
N LEU A 253 20.71 -8.87 6.25
CA LEU A 253 20.03 -10.11 5.86
C LEU A 253 20.97 -11.32 5.98
N ALA A 254 22.21 -11.21 5.49
CA ALA A 254 23.20 -12.27 5.54
C ALA A 254 23.48 -12.71 6.99
N GLN A 255 23.50 -11.78 7.95
CA GLN A 255 23.74 -12.08 9.36
C GLN A 255 22.67 -12.97 10.00
N LEU A 256 21.47 -13.07 9.43
CA LEU A 256 20.43 -13.97 9.94
C LEU A 256 20.84 -15.45 9.93
N ILE A 257 21.84 -15.84 9.13
CA ILE A 257 22.36 -17.23 9.08
C ILE A 257 22.89 -17.70 10.44
N GLN A 258 23.24 -16.77 11.34
CA GLN A 258 23.75 -17.05 12.67
C GLN A 258 22.64 -17.20 13.74
N ARG A 259 21.38 -16.95 13.38
CA ARG A 259 20.26 -17.04 14.32
C ARG A 259 19.59 -18.41 14.23
N ALA A 260 19.54 -19.08 15.38
CA ALA A 260 18.80 -20.34 15.51
C ALA A 260 17.27 -20.11 15.38
N ASN A 261 16.55 -21.15 15.01
CA ASN A 261 15.08 -21.24 15.03
C ASN A 261 14.33 -20.23 14.13
N LEU A 262 14.96 -19.65 13.13
CA LEU A 262 14.25 -18.86 12.14
C LEU A 262 13.54 -19.75 11.10
N PRO A 263 12.39 -19.27 10.55
CA PRO A 263 11.73 -19.97 9.47
C PRO A 263 12.61 -20.16 8.24
N GLU A 264 12.45 -21.30 7.58
CA GLU A 264 13.21 -21.68 6.38
C GLU A 264 13.20 -20.57 5.28
N PRO A 265 12.08 -19.89 4.98
CA PRO A 265 12.09 -18.83 3.99
C PRO A 265 13.03 -17.66 4.30
N ALA A 266 13.25 -17.34 5.59
CA ALA A 266 14.18 -16.29 5.99
C ALA A 266 15.63 -16.77 5.91
N LEU A 267 15.92 -17.99 6.42
CA LEU A 267 17.26 -18.58 6.37
C LEU A 267 17.74 -18.83 4.94
N SER A 268 16.86 -19.32 4.06
CA SER A 268 17.18 -19.53 2.65
C SER A 268 17.64 -18.23 1.98
N ARG A 269 17.02 -17.09 2.32
CA ARG A 269 17.43 -15.76 1.82
C ARG A 269 18.71 -15.26 2.47
N ALA A 270 18.93 -15.56 3.74
CA ALA A 270 20.20 -15.25 4.42
C ALA A 270 21.36 -16.02 3.79
N ILE A 271 21.19 -17.31 3.48
CA ILE A 271 22.16 -18.14 2.75
C ILE A 271 22.45 -17.52 1.37
N ASN A 272 21.41 -17.12 0.63
CA ASN A 272 21.57 -16.45 -0.66
C ASN A 272 22.30 -15.09 -0.53
N ALA A 273 22.01 -14.32 0.52
CA ALA A 273 22.69 -13.06 0.78
C ALA A 273 24.19 -13.27 1.09
N GLN A 274 24.56 -14.26 1.91
CA GLN A 274 25.95 -14.66 2.12
C GLN A 274 26.64 -14.99 0.80
N TYR A 275 25.99 -15.81 -0.01
CA TYR A 275 26.52 -16.17 -1.33
C TYR A 275 26.68 -14.96 -2.24
N ARG A 276 25.75 -14.02 -2.25
CA ARG A 276 25.80 -12.83 -3.11
C ARG A 276 26.84 -11.82 -2.69
N LEU A 277 27.06 -11.62 -1.41
CA LEU A 277 28.15 -10.79 -0.85
C LEU A 277 29.53 -11.33 -1.23
N GLY A 278 29.74 -12.62 -1.12
CA GLY A 278 30.77 -13.34 -1.84
C GLY A 278 32.23 -13.12 -1.42
N ASN A 279 32.50 -12.64 -0.21
CA ASN A 279 33.87 -12.56 0.33
C ASN A 279 34.24 -13.82 1.15
N THR A 280 35.47 -13.88 1.67
CA THR A 280 35.99 -15.04 2.42
C THR A 280 35.21 -15.30 3.71
N GLU A 281 34.77 -14.26 4.39
CA GLU A 281 33.97 -14.38 5.61
C GLU A 281 32.59 -14.97 5.29
N ASN A 282 31.97 -14.53 4.21
CA ASN A 282 30.69 -15.06 3.75
C ASN A 282 30.79 -16.55 3.40
N ALA A 283 31.90 -16.99 2.77
CA ALA A 283 32.15 -18.40 2.52
C ALA A 283 32.28 -19.19 3.84
N ALA A 284 32.96 -18.66 4.83
CA ALA A 284 33.10 -19.28 6.14
C ALA A 284 31.75 -19.46 6.85
N TYR A 285 30.82 -18.46 6.78
CA TYR A 285 29.47 -18.57 7.33
C TYR A 285 28.67 -19.69 6.62
N LEU A 286 28.73 -19.78 5.30
CA LEU A 286 28.06 -20.86 4.56
C LEU A 286 28.60 -22.24 4.94
N ILE A 287 29.90 -22.37 5.11
CA ILE A 287 30.54 -23.63 5.52
C ILE A 287 30.11 -24.00 6.95
N SER A 288 30.17 -23.05 7.89
CA SER A 288 29.74 -23.28 9.27
C SER A 288 28.27 -23.71 9.34
N PHE A 289 27.39 -23.07 8.54
CA PHE A 289 25.98 -23.44 8.47
C PHE A 289 25.77 -24.83 7.88
N ALA A 290 26.54 -25.21 6.85
CA ALA A 290 26.48 -26.54 6.25
C ALA A 290 26.89 -27.65 7.24
N GLN A 291 27.74 -27.34 8.21
CA GLN A 291 28.18 -28.24 9.28
C GLN A 291 27.25 -28.28 10.51
N ASP A 292 26.24 -27.41 10.56
CA ASP A 292 25.30 -27.35 11.68
C ASP A 292 24.26 -28.48 11.56
N GLU A 293 24.43 -29.53 12.36
CA GLU A 293 23.53 -30.68 12.40
C GLU A 293 22.11 -30.31 12.89
N GLY A 294 21.98 -29.23 13.65
CA GLY A 294 20.68 -28.69 14.09
C GLY A 294 19.91 -27.97 12.98
N ALA A 295 20.58 -27.58 11.88
CA ALA A 295 19.94 -26.94 10.75
C ALA A 295 19.24 -27.97 9.83
N LYS A 296 18.14 -27.53 9.19
CA LYS A 296 17.44 -28.39 8.23
C LYS A 296 18.35 -28.82 7.08
N GLU A 297 18.26 -30.09 6.72
CA GLU A 297 19.04 -30.71 5.65
C GLU A 297 18.91 -29.90 4.33
N THR A 298 17.70 -29.51 3.95
CA THR A 298 17.43 -28.73 2.72
C THR A 298 18.24 -27.43 2.67
N LEU A 299 18.40 -26.74 3.79
CA LEU A 299 19.16 -25.51 3.89
C LEU A 299 20.68 -25.76 3.92
N ARG A 300 21.12 -26.83 4.58
CA ARG A 300 22.52 -27.27 4.55
C ARG A 300 22.97 -27.59 3.12
N VAL A 301 22.15 -28.36 2.39
CA VAL A 301 22.36 -28.67 0.97
C VAL A 301 22.38 -27.40 0.13
N GLN A 302 21.49 -26.45 0.38
CA GLN A 302 21.48 -25.15 -0.32
C GLN A 302 22.82 -24.42 -0.14
N ALA A 303 23.35 -24.36 1.07
CA ALA A 303 24.63 -23.72 1.35
C ALA A 303 25.80 -24.42 0.61
N ILE A 304 25.83 -25.76 0.60
CA ILE A 304 26.83 -26.54 -0.15
C ILE A 304 26.75 -26.29 -1.65
N LEU A 305 25.54 -26.28 -2.23
CA LEU A 305 25.35 -26.01 -3.65
C LEU A 305 25.79 -24.60 -4.05
N MET A 306 25.65 -23.62 -3.16
CA MET A 306 26.17 -22.28 -3.38
C MET A 306 27.69 -22.24 -3.33
N LEU A 307 28.31 -22.95 -2.38
CA LEU A 307 29.78 -23.08 -2.32
C LEU A 307 30.34 -23.79 -3.58
N ALA A 308 29.65 -24.81 -4.09
CA ALA A 308 30.06 -25.51 -5.33
C ALA A 308 30.03 -24.57 -6.56
N LYS A 309 29.18 -23.57 -6.57
CA LYS A 309 29.06 -22.57 -7.65
C LYS A 309 29.81 -21.26 -7.33
N TRP A 310 30.67 -21.25 -6.31
CA TRP A 310 31.26 -20.04 -5.77
C TRP A 310 32.02 -19.20 -6.78
N ALA A 311 32.90 -19.83 -7.54
CA ALA A 311 33.78 -19.13 -8.49
C ALA A 311 33.01 -18.59 -9.71
N ASN A 312 32.00 -19.34 -10.17
CA ASN A 312 31.23 -19.01 -11.35
C ASN A 312 29.74 -18.95 -11.00
N PRO A 313 29.27 -17.86 -10.38
CA PRO A 313 27.89 -17.71 -9.98
C PRO A 313 26.92 -17.81 -11.17
N PRO A 314 25.76 -18.49 -11.01
CA PRO A 314 24.75 -18.51 -12.04
C PRO A 314 24.20 -17.09 -12.26
N ARG A 315 23.77 -16.82 -13.49
CA ARG A 315 23.21 -15.52 -13.87
C ARG A 315 21.83 -15.26 -13.28
N ARG A 316 21.15 -16.31 -12.82
CA ARG A 316 19.84 -16.21 -12.16
C ARG A 316 19.99 -16.39 -10.67
N ASP A 317 19.24 -15.59 -9.93
CA ASP A 317 19.12 -15.69 -8.48
C ASP A 317 18.51 -17.05 -8.10
N SER A 318 19.11 -17.75 -7.14
CA SER A 318 18.71 -19.12 -6.77
C SER A 318 17.39 -19.19 -6.00
N ILE A 319 16.91 -18.08 -5.44
CA ILE A 319 15.65 -17.99 -4.70
C ILE A 319 14.51 -17.58 -5.62
N THR A 320 14.70 -16.49 -6.35
CA THR A 320 13.64 -15.86 -7.14
C THR A 320 13.62 -16.31 -8.60
N GLY A 321 14.71 -16.87 -9.10
CA GLY A 321 14.90 -17.19 -10.52
C GLY A 321 15.10 -15.94 -11.41
N LEU A 322 15.08 -14.75 -10.84
CA LEU A 322 15.26 -13.51 -11.57
C LEU A 322 16.67 -13.37 -12.14
N TRP A 323 16.79 -12.67 -13.25
CA TRP A 323 18.08 -12.35 -13.85
C TRP A 323 18.83 -11.33 -13.02
N ARG A 324 19.82 -11.81 -12.24
CA ARG A 324 20.66 -11.02 -11.32
C ARG A 324 22.11 -11.50 -11.39
N PRO A 325 22.80 -11.29 -12.51
CA PRO A 325 24.14 -11.81 -12.72
C PRO A 325 25.13 -11.24 -11.70
N GLN A 326 26.07 -12.09 -11.30
CA GLN A 326 27.22 -11.71 -10.49
C GLN A 326 28.49 -11.94 -11.31
N GLN A 327 29.54 -11.19 -10.98
CA GLN A 327 30.85 -11.39 -11.59
C GLN A 327 31.48 -12.70 -11.08
N PRO A 328 32.27 -13.40 -11.92
CA PRO A 328 33.15 -14.46 -11.44
C PRO A 328 34.05 -13.94 -10.32
N ARG A 329 34.38 -14.82 -9.37
CA ARG A 329 35.22 -14.48 -8.22
C ARG A 329 36.32 -15.49 -7.99
N ASP A 330 37.36 -15.07 -7.25
CA ASP A 330 38.46 -15.97 -6.91
C ASP A 330 37.95 -17.15 -6.06
N PHE A 331 38.12 -18.36 -6.57
CA PHE A 331 37.75 -19.58 -5.85
C PHE A 331 38.49 -19.71 -4.50
N ARG A 332 39.68 -19.10 -4.35
CA ARG A 332 40.47 -19.15 -3.11
C ARG A 332 39.76 -18.58 -1.92
N SER A 333 38.87 -17.61 -2.14
CA SER A 333 38.07 -17.01 -1.06
C SER A 333 37.15 -18.01 -0.35
N ALA A 334 36.74 -19.09 -1.03
CA ALA A 334 36.01 -20.20 -0.41
C ALA A 334 36.90 -21.44 -0.15
N ALA A 335 37.89 -21.68 -0.99
CA ALA A 335 38.72 -22.89 -0.90
C ALA A 335 39.52 -23.00 0.40
N VAL A 336 40.01 -21.86 0.93
CA VAL A 336 40.80 -21.84 2.18
C VAL A 336 39.94 -22.27 3.38
N PRO A 337 38.79 -21.63 3.68
CA PRO A 337 37.93 -22.08 4.76
C PRO A 337 37.34 -23.47 4.53
N LEU A 338 37.00 -23.83 3.27
CA LEU A 338 36.46 -25.16 2.93
C LEU A 338 37.47 -26.29 3.22
N ARG A 339 38.76 -26.08 2.92
CA ARG A 339 39.80 -27.06 3.19
C ARG A 339 39.90 -27.42 4.66
N LEU A 340 39.72 -26.44 5.54
CA LEU A 340 39.78 -26.64 7.00
C LEU A 340 38.54 -27.40 7.51
N ALA A 341 37.40 -27.27 6.82
CA ALA A 341 36.13 -27.88 7.21
C ALA A 341 35.89 -29.26 6.54
N LEU A 342 36.67 -29.61 5.53
CA LEU A 342 36.39 -30.74 4.63
C LEU A 342 36.23 -32.11 5.34
N GLY A 343 37.05 -32.36 6.35
CA GLY A 343 36.95 -33.62 7.10
C GLY A 343 35.62 -33.83 7.78
N LYS A 344 35.10 -32.77 8.39
CA LYS A 344 33.79 -32.79 9.04
C LYS A 344 32.65 -32.86 8.00
N LEU A 345 32.72 -32.04 6.94
CA LEU A 345 31.71 -32.04 5.88
C LEU A 345 31.55 -33.40 5.16
N LEU A 346 32.61 -34.17 4.98
CA LEU A 346 32.54 -35.49 4.32
C LEU A 346 31.94 -36.58 5.21
N ASN A 347 32.02 -36.41 6.55
CA ASN A 347 31.50 -37.39 7.49
C ASN A 347 30.05 -37.09 7.93
N ASP A 348 29.66 -35.82 7.99
CA ASP A 348 28.44 -35.37 8.68
C ASP A 348 27.42 -34.74 7.73
N VAL A 349 27.71 -34.63 6.43
CA VAL A 349 26.75 -34.07 5.45
C VAL A 349 25.92 -35.18 4.82
N PRO A 350 24.60 -35.03 4.70
CA PRO A 350 23.69 -35.99 4.11
C PRO A 350 23.96 -36.28 2.65
#